data_0c3b7ba7209f314c2891575d75c8546a
#
_entry.id   0c3b7ba7209f314c2891575d75c8546a
#
_cell.length_a   1.000
_cell.length_b   1.000
_cell.length_c   1.000
_cell.angle_alpha   90.00
_cell.angle_beta   90.00
_cell.angle_gamma   90.00
#
_symmetry.space_group_name_H-M   'P 1'
#
loop_
_entity.id
_entity.type
_entity.pdbx_description
1 polymer ?
#
loop_
_entity_poly.entity_id
_entity_poly.type
_entity_poly.pdbx_seq_one_letter_code
_entity_poly.pdbx_strand_id
1 'polypeptide(L)'
;MKSCIYISLFFFTFGLWAEGVDEEVFRHPLGPETLEAFKAVSGKLAEKPLVKGSFEQEKTISSLGRSLKASGNFIIAAELGMVWDTLHPFPSTLALGKDYLVQIRPGRQKMLVSAQGNETFIRLAGVISDVFSGNSAGLLNNFEVYYRENPAGWEIGLIPKDKAMQSFAVKIIMKGDTAIRSIFINEYSGGTIRYILSNHSYPSELANHEKTLFTLP
;
A
#
# COMPACT_ATOMS: atom_id res chain seq x y z
N MET A 1 10.79 63.55 21.77
CA MET A 1 10.69 62.72 20.54
C MET A 1 10.64 61.26 20.98
N LYS A 2 9.46 60.67 21.02
CA LYS A 2 9.24 59.26 21.39
C LYS A 2 9.02 58.45 20.07
N SER A 3 9.98 57.59 19.73
CA SER A 3 9.91 56.75 18.54
C SER A 3 9.15 55.46 18.90
N CYS A 4 7.96 55.27 18.34
CA CYS A 4 7.20 54.00 18.43
C CYS A 4 7.67 53.06 17.35
N ILE A 5 8.28 51.95 17.77
CA ILE A 5 8.63 50.83 16.90
C ILE A 5 7.40 49.91 16.82
N TYR A 6 6.76 49.84 15.65
CA TYR A 6 5.73 48.86 15.36
C TYR A 6 6.38 47.51 14.99
N ILE A 7 6.30 46.55 15.90
CA ILE A 7 6.66 45.16 15.63
C ILE A 7 5.42 44.52 14.97
N SER A 8 5.50 44.32 13.67
CA SER A 8 4.50 43.56 12.92
C SER A 8 4.71 42.06 13.16
N LEU A 9 3.86 41.48 14.00
CA LEU A 9 3.81 40.03 14.20
C LEU A 9 3.16 39.39 12.98
N PHE A 10 3.95 38.81 12.11
CA PHE A 10 3.47 37.94 11.04
C PHE A 10 3.08 36.59 11.66
N PHE A 11 1.79 36.39 11.91
CA PHE A 11 1.23 35.09 12.21
C PHE A 11 1.27 34.23 10.94
N PHE A 12 2.29 33.39 10.82
CA PHE A 12 2.29 32.29 9.89
C PHE A 12 1.30 31.24 10.43
N THR A 13 0.07 31.30 9.98
CA THR A 13 -0.88 30.20 10.20
C THR A 13 -0.43 29.03 9.35
N PHE A 14 0.30 28.10 9.95
CA PHE A 14 0.47 26.76 9.42
C PHE A 14 -0.94 26.13 9.43
N GLY A 15 -1.63 26.22 8.31
CA GLY A 15 -2.83 25.43 8.07
C GLY A 15 -2.46 23.97 8.12
N LEU A 16 -2.82 23.28 9.20
CA LEU A 16 -2.88 21.82 9.23
C LEU A 16 -3.97 21.40 8.24
N TRP A 17 -3.55 21.17 7.01
CA TRP A 17 -4.36 20.45 6.05
C TRP A 17 -4.26 18.98 6.45
N ALA A 18 -5.15 18.54 7.32
CA ALA A 18 -5.54 17.15 7.35
C ALA A 18 -6.27 16.92 6.02
N GLU A 19 -5.55 16.59 4.95
CA GLU A 19 -6.17 16.08 3.74
C GLU A 19 -6.88 14.78 4.12
N GLY A 20 -8.17 14.89 4.39
CA GLY A 20 -9.07 13.75 4.43
C GLY A 20 -8.89 13.01 3.11
N VAL A 21 -8.63 11.71 3.16
CA VAL A 21 -8.53 10.93 1.93
C VAL A 21 -9.87 11.06 1.21
N ASP A 22 -9.79 11.52 -0.03
CA ASP A 22 -10.95 11.64 -0.90
C ASP A 22 -11.54 10.23 -1.13
N GLU A 23 -12.68 9.95 -0.54
CA GLU A 23 -13.43 8.70 -0.66
C GLU A 23 -14.39 8.72 -1.87
N GLU A 24 -14.25 9.66 -2.79
CA GLU A 24 -15.11 9.83 -3.95
C GLU A 24 -15.21 8.55 -4.79
N VAL A 25 -14.14 7.75 -4.85
CA VAL A 25 -14.16 6.46 -5.58
C VAL A 25 -15.31 5.56 -5.15
N PHE A 26 -15.73 5.58 -3.88
CA PHE A 26 -16.81 4.73 -3.37
C PHE A 26 -18.22 5.15 -3.85
N ARG A 27 -18.34 6.24 -4.59
CA ARG A 27 -19.58 6.62 -5.31
C ARG A 27 -19.67 6.01 -6.70
N HIS A 28 -18.63 5.31 -7.13
CA HIS A 28 -18.48 4.73 -8.46
C HIS A 28 -18.35 3.20 -8.38
N PRO A 29 -19.43 2.46 -8.04
CA PRO A 29 -19.38 0.99 -8.02
C PRO A 29 -18.99 0.47 -9.40
N LEU A 30 -18.18 -0.58 -9.43
CA LEU A 30 -17.77 -1.21 -10.67
C LEU A 30 -19.01 -1.80 -11.38
N GLY A 31 -19.29 -1.29 -12.55
CA GLY A 31 -20.41 -1.71 -13.39
C GLY A 31 -19.96 -2.18 -14.77
N PRO A 32 -20.89 -2.64 -15.61
CA PRO A 32 -20.57 -3.11 -16.98
C PRO A 32 -19.78 -2.09 -17.81
N GLU A 33 -20.08 -0.80 -17.65
CA GLU A 33 -19.44 0.29 -18.40
C GLU A 33 -17.98 0.54 -17.99
N THR A 34 -17.64 0.29 -16.70
CA THR A 34 -16.30 0.53 -16.14
C THR A 34 -15.47 -0.72 -16.01
N LEU A 35 -16.08 -1.90 -16.18
CA LEU A 35 -15.41 -3.19 -16.03
C LEU A 35 -14.24 -3.39 -17.00
N GLU A 36 -14.41 -2.98 -18.26
CA GLU A 36 -13.37 -3.14 -19.27
C GLU A 36 -12.19 -2.19 -19.00
N ALA A 37 -12.47 -0.96 -18.57
CA ALA A 37 -11.42 -0.01 -18.16
C ALA A 37 -10.65 -0.52 -16.94
N PHE A 38 -11.35 -1.04 -15.94
CA PHE A 38 -10.73 -1.68 -14.76
C PHE A 38 -9.84 -2.87 -15.15
N LYS A 39 -10.33 -3.76 -16.03
CA LYS A 39 -9.53 -4.89 -16.54
C LYS A 39 -8.31 -4.43 -17.34
N ALA A 40 -8.45 -3.36 -18.12
CA ALA A 40 -7.36 -2.79 -18.89
C ALA A 40 -6.25 -2.25 -17.98
N VAL A 41 -6.60 -1.56 -16.88
CA VAL A 41 -5.64 -1.12 -15.86
C VAL A 41 -4.96 -2.32 -15.20
N SER A 42 -5.73 -3.31 -14.76
CA SER A 42 -5.19 -4.54 -14.15
C SER A 42 -4.25 -5.28 -15.10
N GLY A 43 -4.61 -5.39 -16.40
CA GLY A 43 -3.78 -6.00 -17.43
C GLY A 43 -2.45 -5.27 -17.64
N LYS A 44 -2.48 -3.94 -17.70
CA LYS A 44 -1.25 -3.11 -17.83
C LYS A 44 -0.31 -3.26 -16.64
N LEU A 45 -0.84 -3.42 -15.44
CA LEU A 45 -0.02 -3.69 -14.25
C LEU A 45 0.62 -5.08 -14.34
N ALA A 46 -0.13 -6.07 -14.83
CA ALA A 46 0.35 -7.45 -15.01
C ALA A 46 1.44 -7.62 -16.08
N GLU A 47 1.53 -6.71 -17.06
CA GLU A 47 2.62 -6.70 -18.05
C GLU A 47 4.01 -6.50 -17.41
N LYS A 48 4.05 -6.11 -16.14
CA LYS A 48 5.26 -5.83 -15.38
C LYS A 48 5.40 -6.83 -14.22
N PRO A 49 5.80 -8.07 -14.50
CA PRO A 49 5.81 -9.13 -13.49
C PRO A 49 6.84 -8.92 -12.37
N LEU A 50 7.78 -8.01 -12.55
CA LEU A 50 8.77 -7.62 -11.54
C LEU A 50 8.81 -6.10 -11.42
N VAL A 51 8.44 -5.61 -10.25
CA VAL A 51 8.43 -4.19 -9.91
C VAL A 51 9.26 -3.97 -8.66
N LYS A 52 10.13 -2.97 -8.69
CA LYS A 52 10.88 -2.49 -7.54
C LYS A 52 10.62 -1.00 -7.36
N GLY A 53 10.73 -0.53 -6.14
CA GLY A 53 10.58 0.90 -5.85
C GLY A 53 10.84 1.21 -4.39
N SER A 54 10.53 2.45 -4.02
CA SER A 54 10.63 2.94 -2.65
C SER A 54 9.25 3.24 -2.11
N PHE A 55 9.08 3.12 -0.81
CA PHE A 55 7.84 3.50 -0.15
C PHE A 55 8.08 4.48 1.00
N GLU A 56 7.11 5.34 1.22
CA GLU A 56 6.88 6.06 2.46
C GLU A 56 5.57 5.59 3.06
N GLN A 57 5.56 5.31 4.34
CA GLN A 57 4.38 4.88 5.10
C GLN A 57 4.10 5.89 6.21
N GLU A 58 2.85 6.25 6.35
CA GLU A 58 2.34 6.94 7.52
C GLU A 58 1.16 6.15 8.10
N LYS A 59 1.33 5.70 9.35
CA LYS A 59 0.27 5.02 10.10
C LYS A 59 -0.23 5.91 11.21
N THR A 60 -1.49 6.32 11.14
CA THR A 60 -2.16 7.08 12.18
C THR A 60 -2.85 6.12 13.15
N ILE A 61 -2.55 6.26 14.43
CA ILE A 61 -3.17 5.49 15.51
C ILE A 61 -4.16 6.40 16.20
N SER A 62 -5.43 6.29 15.85
CA SER A 62 -6.49 7.21 16.33
C SER A 62 -6.61 7.24 17.84
N SER A 63 -6.49 6.09 18.52
CA SER A 63 -6.56 5.99 19.99
C SER A 63 -5.42 6.74 20.71
N LEU A 64 -4.31 7.00 20.02
CA LEU A 64 -3.15 7.70 20.58
C LEU A 64 -3.00 9.13 20.04
N GLY A 65 -3.77 9.53 19.04
CA GLY A 65 -3.62 10.81 18.35
C GLY A 65 -2.21 11.00 17.74
N ARG A 66 -1.56 9.92 17.33
CA ARG A 66 -0.17 9.94 16.84
C ARG A 66 -0.04 9.24 15.50
N SER A 67 0.91 9.73 14.69
CA SER A 67 1.32 9.07 13.45
C SER A 67 2.72 8.47 13.59
N LEU A 68 2.89 7.28 13.05
CA LEU A 68 4.16 6.60 12.92
C LEU A 68 4.57 6.65 11.44
N LYS A 69 5.80 7.06 11.17
CA LYS A 69 6.35 7.10 9.81
C LYS A 69 7.38 6.01 9.63
N ALA A 70 7.37 5.39 8.46
CA ALA A 70 8.37 4.43 8.04
C ALA A 70 8.69 4.67 6.56
N SER A 71 9.88 4.25 6.14
CA SER A 71 10.27 4.31 4.73
C SER A 71 11.23 3.18 4.40
N GLY A 72 11.28 2.82 3.13
CA GLY A 72 12.13 1.75 2.66
C GLY A 72 11.91 1.42 1.20
N ASN A 73 12.20 0.17 0.83
CA ASN A 73 12.09 -0.32 -0.52
C ASN A 73 11.12 -1.49 -0.60
N PHE A 74 10.58 -1.73 -1.78
CA PHE A 74 9.77 -2.90 -2.06
C PHE A 74 10.21 -3.62 -3.32
N ILE A 75 9.94 -4.91 -3.34
CA ILE A 75 10.05 -5.77 -4.53
C ILE A 75 8.72 -6.53 -4.61
N ILE A 76 8.10 -6.51 -5.77
CA ILE A 76 6.92 -7.32 -6.08
C ILE A 76 7.28 -8.16 -7.30
N ALA A 77 7.25 -9.47 -7.12
CA ALA A 77 7.50 -10.45 -8.16
C ALA A 77 6.27 -11.36 -8.26
N ALA A 78 5.53 -11.28 -9.37
CA ALA A 78 4.22 -11.93 -9.55
C ALA A 78 4.23 -13.44 -9.22
N GLU A 79 5.32 -14.13 -9.53
CA GLU A 79 5.46 -15.56 -9.30
C GLU A 79 6.01 -15.95 -7.92
N LEU A 80 6.80 -15.05 -7.30
CA LEU A 80 7.54 -15.33 -6.06
C LEU A 80 6.86 -14.74 -4.83
N GLY A 81 6.21 -13.59 -4.99
CA GLY A 81 5.59 -12.86 -3.89
C GLY A 81 6.13 -11.44 -3.74
N MET A 82 6.25 -10.97 -2.50
CA MET A 82 6.60 -9.59 -2.19
C MET A 82 7.67 -9.50 -1.11
N VAL A 83 8.59 -8.54 -1.25
CA VAL A 83 9.52 -8.12 -0.20
C VAL A 83 9.21 -6.68 0.17
N TRP A 84 9.09 -6.43 1.46
CA TRP A 84 8.92 -5.12 2.06
C TRP A 84 10.10 -4.84 2.99
N ASP A 85 11.03 -4.01 2.54
CA ASP A 85 12.29 -3.73 3.25
C ASP A 85 12.24 -2.35 3.89
N THR A 86 11.83 -2.31 5.15
CA THR A 86 11.81 -1.09 5.95
C THR A 86 13.24 -0.71 6.35
N LEU A 87 13.65 0.50 6.01
CA LEU A 87 14.97 1.06 6.35
C LEU A 87 14.89 1.98 7.56
N HIS A 88 13.81 2.73 7.68
CA HIS A 88 13.61 3.71 8.75
C HIS A 88 12.21 3.56 9.36
N PRO A 89 12.03 3.82 10.69
CA PRO A 89 13.06 4.11 11.70
C PRO A 89 13.78 2.85 12.20
N PHE A 90 13.16 1.67 12.06
CA PHE A 90 13.68 0.38 12.54
C PHE A 90 13.83 -0.58 11.38
N PRO A 91 15.06 -0.88 10.96
CA PRO A 91 15.30 -1.78 9.84
C PRO A 91 14.67 -3.16 10.06
N SER A 92 13.90 -3.62 9.08
CA SER A 92 13.22 -4.92 9.09
C SER A 92 12.78 -5.28 7.69
N THR A 93 13.08 -6.47 7.25
CA THR A 93 12.62 -6.99 5.96
C THR A 93 11.53 -8.02 6.19
N LEU A 94 10.39 -7.86 5.52
CA LEU A 94 9.33 -8.85 5.42
C LEU A 94 9.34 -9.43 4.01
N ALA A 95 9.47 -10.74 3.89
CA ALA A 95 9.34 -11.43 2.62
C ALA A 95 8.12 -12.36 2.69
N LEU A 96 7.16 -12.13 1.82
CA LEU A 96 5.97 -12.92 1.67
C LEU A 96 6.07 -13.73 0.39
N GLY A 97 6.07 -15.05 0.51
CA GLY A 97 5.87 -15.98 -0.58
C GLY A 97 4.41 -16.44 -0.66
N LYS A 98 4.14 -17.45 -1.49
CA LYS A 98 2.77 -17.99 -1.66
C LYS A 98 2.20 -18.54 -0.35
N ASP A 99 3.02 -19.27 0.42
CA ASP A 99 2.58 -20.04 1.59
C ASP A 99 3.39 -19.73 2.85
N TYR A 100 4.22 -18.68 2.83
CA TYR A 100 5.08 -18.34 3.96
C TYR A 100 5.30 -16.84 4.10
N LEU A 101 5.57 -16.44 5.33
CA LEU A 101 6.04 -15.11 5.68
C LEU A 101 7.36 -15.25 6.45
N VAL A 102 8.39 -14.58 5.97
CA VAL A 102 9.70 -14.53 6.63
C VAL A 102 9.97 -13.10 7.08
N GLN A 103 10.35 -12.95 8.36
CA GLN A 103 10.87 -11.70 8.88
C GLN A 103 12.39 -11.81 9.05
N ILE A 104 13.10 -10.79 8.58
CA ILE A 104 14.54 -10.66 8.73
C ILE A 104 14.80 -9.35 9.48
N ARG A 105 15.56 -9.40 10.58
CA ARG A 105 16.02 -8.23 11.32
C ARG A 105 17.55 -8.14 11.24
N PRO A 106 18.14 -6.95 11.22
CA PRO A 106 19.58 -6.80 11.20
C PRO A 106 20.26 -7.61 12.33
N GLY A 107 21.30 -8.36 11.96
CA GLY A 107 22.04 -9.20 12.91
C GLY A 107 21.29 -10.40 13.48
N ARG A 108 20.11 -10.75 12.94
CA ARG A 108 19.33 -11.93 13.35
C ARG A 108 19.10 -12.86 12.16
N GLN A 109 18.91 -14.14 12.47
CA GLN A 109 18.51 -15.14 11.48
C GLN A 109 17.12 -14.82 10.94
N LYS A 110 16.84 -15.30 9.72
CA LYS A 110 15.50 -15.31 9.16
C LYS A 110 14.56 -16.05 10.12
N MET A 111 13.42 -15.45 10.40
CA MET A 111 12.40 -16.05 11.23
C MET A 111 11.17 -16.32 10.38
N LEU A 112 10.79 -17.60 10.28
CA LEU A 112 9.51 -17.95 9.69
C LEU A 112 8.40 -17.46 10.62
N VAL A 113 7.53 -16.62 10.10
CA VAL A 113 6.37 -16.15 10.83
C VAL A 113 5.21 -17.07 10.47
N SER A 114 4.61 -17.69 11.46
CA SER A 114 3.46 -18.57 11.21
C SER A 114 2.32 -17.81 10.55
N ALA A 115 1.67 -18.45 9.58
CA ALA A 115 0.41 -17.96 9.00
C ALA A 115 -0.68 -17.83 10.08
N GLN A 116 -0.66 -18.69 11.09
CA GLN A 116 -1.55 -18.58 12.24
C GLN A 116 -1.24 -17.32 13.06
N GLY A 117 -2.26 -16.47 13.22
CA GLY A 117 -2.13 -15.17 13.88
C GLY A 117 -1.65 -14.02 12.96
N ASN A 118 -1.28 -14.32 11.72
CA ASN A 118 -0.92 -13.33 10.69
C ASN A 118 -1.81 -13.43 9.43
N GLU A 119 -2.94 -14.10 9.54
CA GLU A 119 -3.86 -14.36 8.42
C GLU A 119 -4.26 -13.07 7.70
N THR A 120 -4.46 -12.00 8.46
CA THR A 120 -4.81 -10.69 7.91
C THR A 120 -3.71 -10.11 7.03
N PHE A 121 -2.45 -10.23 7.47
CA PHE A 121 -1.31 -9.76 6.68
C PHE A 121 -1.15 -10.58 5.39
N ILE A 122 -1.33 -11.90 5.47
CA ILE A 122 -1.27 -12.80 4.30
C ILE A 122 -2.37 -12.46 3.30
N ARG A 123 -3.59 -12.18 3.78
CA ARG A 123 -4.71 -11.77 2.95
C ARG A 123 -4.46 -10.42 2.27
N LEU A 124 -3.95 -9.42 3.02
CA LEU A 124 -3.61 -8.12 2.45
C LEU A 124 -2.53 -8.25 1.37
N ALA A 125 -1.55 -9.07 1.62
CA ALA A 125 -0.51 -9.33 0.63
C ALA A 125 -1.04 -10.10 -0.58
N GLY A 126 -2.03 -10.98 -0.40
CA GLY A 126 -2.79 -11.59 -1.49
C GLY A 126 -3.49 -10.53 -2.36
N VAL A 127 -4.13 -9.54 -1.72
CA VAL A 127 -4.75 -8.40 -2.44
C VAL A 127 -3.72 -7.64 -3.27
N ILE A 128 -2.59 -7.29 -2.66
CA ILE A 128 -1.52 -6.59 -3.36
C ILE A 128 -1.02 -7.45 -4.52
N SER A 129 -0.82 -8.76 -4.31
CA SER A 129 -0.45 -9.70 -5.36
C SER A 129 -1.48 -9.76 -6.49
N ASP A 130 -2.77 -9.83 -6.17
CA ASP A 130 -3.85 -9.86 -7.15
C ASP A 130 -3.86 -8.59 -8.01
N VAL A 131 -3.63 -7.42 -7.40
CA VAL A 131 -3.55 -6.15 -8.13
C VAL A 131 -2.35 -6.13 -9.06
N PHE A 132 -1.17 -6.51 -8.57
CA PHE A 132 0.06 -6.47 -9.36
C PHE A 132 0.16 -7.60 -10.40
N SER A 133 -0.53 -8.72 -10.20
CA SER A 133 -0.62 -9.79 -11.20
C SER A 133 -1.76 -9.58 -12.20
N GLY A 134 -2.56 -8.52 -12.03
CA GLY A 134 -3.74 -8.29 -12.85
C GLY A 134 -4.87 -9.31 -12.65
N ASN A 135 -4.86 -10.02 -11.54
CA ASN A 135 -5.91 -10.98 -11.19
C ASN A 135 -7.19 -10.27 -10.76
N SER A 136 -7.86 -9.64 -11.73
CA SER A 136 -9.12 -8.94 -11.49
C SER A 136 -10.20 -9.87 -10.92
N ALA A 137 -10.20 -11.16 -11.27
CA ALA A 137 -11.15 -12.13 -10.74
C ALA A 137 -10.96 -12.34 -9.23
N GLY A 138 -9.73 -12.45 -8.74
CA GLY A 138 -9.41 -12.55 -7.32
C GLY A 138 -9.94 -11.34 -6.54
N LEU A 139 -9.74 -10.13 -7.08
CA LEU A 139 -10.28 -8.92 -6.47
C LEU A 139 -11.82 -8.92 -6.42
N LEU A 140 -12.48 -9.25 -7.52
CA LEU A 140 -13.94 -9.29 -7.60
C LEU A 140 -14.57 -10.34 -6.67
N ASN A 141 -13.88 -11.45 -6.42
CA ASN A 141 -14.37 -12.50 -5.51
C ASN A 141 -14.28 -12.04 -4.04
N ASN A 142 -13.22 -11.33 -3.67
CA ASN A 142 -12.91 -10.99 -2.28
C ASN A 142 -13.41 -9.61 -1.86
N PHE A 143 -13.71 -8.71 -2.83
CA PHE A 143 -14.07 -7.32 -2.55
C PHE A 143 -15.30 -6.87 -3.33
N GLU A 144 -16.02 -5.92 -2.76
CA GLU A 144 -16.82 -4.98 -3.53
C GLU A 144 -15.85 -3.99 -4.14
N VAL A 145 -15.86 -3.90 -5.47
CA VAL A 145 -14.88 -3.10 -6.21
C VAL A 145 -15.55 -1.83 -6.73
N TYR A 146 -14.87 -0.74 -6.57
CA TYR A 146 -15.23 0.59 -7.06
C TYR A 146 -14.11 1.09 -7.95
N TYR A 147 -14.45 1.78 -9.03
CA TYR A 147 -13.47 2.23 -10.01
C TYR A 147 -13.87 3.56 -10.63
N ARG A 148 -12.90 4.45 -10.73
CA ARG A 148 -13.02 5.66 -11.54
C ARG A 148 -11.72 6.04 -12.21
N GLU A 149 -11.82 6.73 -13.33
CA GLU A 149 -10.71 7.44 -13.97
C GLU A 149 -10.82 8.92 -13.68
N ASN A 150 -9.70 9.59 -13.64
CA ASN A 150 -9.58 11.04 -13.55
C ASN A 150 -8.35 11.51 -14.35
N PRO A 151 -8.16 12.82 -14.57
CA PRO A 151 -7.03 13.32 -15.34
C PRO A 151 -5.63 12.93 -14.81
N ALA A 152 -5.52 12.56 -13.52
CA ALA A 152 -4.27 12.13 -12.91
C ALA A 152 -4.04 10.62 -13.02
N GLY A 153 -5.02 9.85 -13.48
CA GLY A 153 -4.94 8.41 -13.64
C GLY A 153 -6.20 7.68 -13.19
N TRP A 154 -6.06 6.63 -12.43
CA TRP A 154 -7.15 5.77 -11.97
C TRP A 154 -7.20 5.65 -10.44
N GLU A 155 -8.38 5.35 -9.95
CA GLU A 155 -8.63 5.04 -8.55
C GLU A 155 -9.44 3.77 -8.43
N ILE A 156 -9.01 2.87 -7.54
CA ILE A 156 -9.68 1.62 -7.20
C ILE A 156 -10.04 1.68 -5.73
N GLY A 157 -11.32 1.54 -5.40
CA GLY A 157 -11.83 1.37 -4.05
C GLY A 157 -12.18 -0.10 -3.80
N LEU A 158 -11.80 -0.64 -2.66
CA LEU A 158 -12.07 -2.02 -2.27
C LEU A 158 -12.72 -2.04 -0.89
N ILE A 159 -13.87 -2.71 -0.77
CA ILE A 159 -14.52 -3.02 0.50
C ILE A 159 -14.47 -4.54 0.67
N PRO A 160 -13.80 -5.07 1.71
CA PRO A 160 -13.71 -6.51 1.92
C PRO A 160 -15.08 -7.16 2.15
N LYS A 161 -15.34 -8.30 1.49
CA LYS A 161 -16.54 -9.12 1.71
C LYS A 161 -16.39 -10.07 2.90
N ASP A 162 -15.17 -10.50 3.17
CA ASP A 162 -14.84 -11.48 4.20
C ASP A 162 -14.65 -10.79 5.58
N LYS A 163 -15.27 -11.34 6.62
CA LYS A 163 -15.21 -10.82 8.00
C LYS A 163 -13.78 -10.79 8.57
N ALA A 164 -12.92 -11.74 8.21
CA ALA A 164 -11.55 -11.74 8.70
C ALA A 164 -10.74 -10.60 8.09
N MET A 165 -10.99 -10.25 6.82
CA MET A 165 -10.38 -9.07 6.20
C MET A 165 -10.98 -7.77 6.74
N GLN A 166 -12.31 -7.74 7.00
CA GLN A 166 -12.98 -6.58 7.60
C GLN A 166 -12.44 -6.26 8.99
N SER A 167 -11.97 -7.25 9.75
CA SER A 167 -11.34 -7.03 11.07
C SER A 167 -10.04 -6.25 11.00
N PHE A 168 -9.43 -6.18 9.84
CA PHE A 168 -8.21 -5.40 9.59
C PHE A 168 -8.52 -4.11 8.82
N ALA A 169 -9.13 -4.21 7.66
CA ALA A 169 -9.39 -3.09 6.78
C ALA A 169 -10.89 -2.94 6.51
N VAL A 170 -11.41 -1.76 6.76
CA VAL A 170 -12.80 -1.40 6.41
C VAL A 170 -12.87 -1.02 4.94
N LYS A 171 -11.87 -0.26 4.47
CA LYS A 171 -11.78 0.24 3.10
C LYS A 171 -10.32 0.32 2.68
N ILE A 172 -10.05 0.06 1.41
CA ILE A 172 -8.75 0.24 0.78
C ILE A 172 -8.95 1.10 -0.46
N ILE A 173 -8.12 2.12 -0.64
CA ILE A 173 -8.10 2.96 -1.84
C ILE A 173 -6.71 2.84 -2.46
N MET A 174 -6.67 2.53 -3.74
CA MET A 174 -5.44 2.56 -4.53
C MET A 174 -5.58 3.60 -5.62
N LYS A 175 -4.52 4.39 -5.82
CA LYS A 175 -4.45 5.38 -6.88
C LYS A 175 -3.18 5.17 -7.69
N GLY A 176 -3.28 5.36 -8.99
CA GLY A 176 -2.15 5.18 -9.86
C GLY A 176 -2.36 5.74 -11.27
N ASP A 177 -1.34 5.57 -12.07
CA ASP A 177 -1.30 5.91 -13.49
C ASP A 177 -0.81 4.68 -14.29
N THR A 178 0.45 4.65 -14.67
CA THR A 178 1.13 3.48 -15.24
C THR A 178 1.66 2.52 -14.16
N ALA A 179 1.58 2.92 -12.90
CA ALA A 179 1.95 2.16 -11.71
C ALA A 179 1.05 2.54 -10.54
N ILE A 180 1.04 1.74 -9.49
CA ILE A 180 0.38 2.13 -8.24
C ILE A 180 1.23 3.21 -7.57
N ARG A 181 0.64 4.37 -7.29
CA ARG A 181 1.31 5.53 -6.67
C ARG A 181 1.02 5.66 -5.19
N SER A 182 -0.19 5.29 -4.79
CA SER A 182 -0.54 5.31 -3.37
C SER A 182 -1.54 4.21 -3.01
N ILE A 183 -1.44 3.78 -1.76
CA ILE A 183 -2.40 2.86 -1.14
C ILE A 183 -2.82 3.50 0.18
N PHE A 184 -4.12 3.58 0.41
CA PHE A 184 -4.69 4.06 1.65
C PHE A 184 -5.59 2.98 2.24
N ILE A 185 -5.44 2.73 3.52
CA ILE A 185 -6.18 1.70 4.25
C ILE A 185 -6.84 2.34 5.46
N ASN A 186 -8.16 2.22 5.55
CA ASN A 186 -8.90 2.48 6.78
C ASN A 186 -8.92 1.19 7.60
N GLU A 187 -8.30 1.23 8.78
CA GLU A 187 -8.28 0.09 9.68
C GLU A 187 -9.59 -0.02 10.48
N TYR A 188 -10.00 -1.22 10.81
CA TYR A 188 -11.16 -1.47 11.69
C TYR A 188 -10.98 -0.83 13.07
N SER A 189 -9.75 -0.71 13.54
CA SER A 189 -9.39 -0.02 14.79
C SER A 189 -9.64 1.50 14.78
N GLY A 190 -10.06 2.05 13.64
CA GLY A 190 -10.25 3.49 13.43
C GLY A 190 -8.96 4.22 13.03
N GLY A 191 -7.83 3.51 12.93
CA GLY A 191 -6.58 4.05 12.40
C GLY A 191 -6.56 4.09 10.88
N THR A 192 -5.51 4.71 10.33
CA THR A 192 -5.30 4.75 8.88
C THR A 192 -3.84 4.43 8.55
N ILE A 193 -3.63 3.79 7.40
CA ILE A 193 -2.30 3.58 6.87
C ILE A 193 -2.27 4.17 5.45
N ARG A 194 -1.30 5.03 5.19
CA ARG A 194 -1.04 5.60 3.88
C ARG A 194 0.34 5.16 3.40
N TYR A 195 0.41 4.61 2.21
CA TYR A 195 1.64 4.34 1.49
C TYR A 195 1.73 5.26 0.29
N ILE A 196 2.90 5.85 0.06
CA ILE A 196 3.29 6.52 -1.18
C ILE A 196 4.37 5.64 -1.81
N LEU A 197 4.15 5.22 -3.05
CA LEU A 197 5.06 4.37 -3.81
C LEU A 197 5.73 5.21 -4.90
N SER A 198 7.05 5.15 -4.96
CA SER A 198 7.87 5.98 -5.86
C SER A 198 9.07 5.20 -6.41
N ASN A 199 9.84 5.85 -7.28
CA ASN A 199 11.08 5.29 -7.83
C ASN A 199 10.90 3.91 -8.47
N HIS A 200 9.75 3.70 -9.16
CA HIS A 200 9.45 2.42 -9.79
C HIS A 200 10.48 2.08 -10.87
N SER A 201 10.93 0.83 -10.85
CA SER A 201 11.76 0.22 -11.88
C SER A 201 11.25 -1.17 -12.21
N TYR A 202 11.48 -1.61 -13.43
CA TYR A 202 10.91 -2.84 -13.99
C TYR A 202 12.03 -3.68 -14.60
N PRO A 203 12.91 -4.28 -13.77
CA PRO A 203 14.00 -5.12 -14.26
C PRO A 203 13.44 -6.42 -14.83
N SER A 204 14.21 -7.05 -15.73
CA SER A 204 13.86 -8.35 -16.31
C SER A 204 14.02 -9.50 -15.33
N GLU A 205 14.91 -9.36 -14.33
CA GLU A 205 15.17 -10.39 -13.32
C GLU A 205 15.60 -9.80 -11.98
N LEU A 206 15.49 -10.62 -10.94
CA LEU A 206 16.00 -10.32 -9.60
C LEU A 206 17.53 -10.52 -9.57
N ALA A 207 18.22 -9.65 -8.85
CA ALA A 207 19.62 -9.89 -8.50
C ALA A 207 19.74 -11.12 -7.57
N ASN A 208 20.91 -11.77 -7.58
CA ASN A 208 21.10 -13.02 -6.80
C ASN A 208 20.81 -12.86 -5.31
N HIS A 209 21.22 -11.74 -4.70
CA HIS A 209 20.94 -11.48 -3.29
C HIS A 209 19.44 -11.25 -3.01
N GLU A 210 18.69 -10.70 -3.98
CA GLU A 210 17.25 -10.51 -3.85
C GLU A 210 16.49 -11.83 -3.96
N LYS A 211 16.94 -12.74 -4.84
CA LYS A 211 16.36 -14.10 -4.94
C LYS A 211 16.42 -14.83 -3.60
N THR A 212 17.47 -14.61 -2.81
CA THR A 212 17.60 -15.24 -1.49
C THR A 212 16.57 -14.72 -0.47
N LEU A 213 15.98 -13.54 -0.67
CA LEU A 213 14.93 -13.04 0.22
C LEU A 213 13.64 -13.87 0.12
N PHE A 214 13.41 -14.48 -1.04
CA PHE A 214 12.25 -15.32 -1.30
C PHE A 214 12.48 -16.81 -0.96
N THR A 215 13.59 -17.16 -0.33
CA THR A 215 13.83 -18.53 0.12
C THR A 215 13.53 -18.69 1.61
N LEU A 216 13.03 -19.85 1.99
CA LEU A 216 12.87 -20.23 3.40
C LEU A 216 14.24 -20.26 4.11
N PRO A 217 14.22 -20.11 5.45
CA PRO A 217 15.44 -20.25 6.28
C PRO A 217 16.11 -21.59 6.09
#